data_b6fba5f036f7115729c826eef2352405
#
_entry.id   b6fba5f036f7115729c826eef2352405
#
_cell.length_a   1.000
_cell.length_b   1.000
_cell.length_c   1.000
_cell.angle_alpha   90.00
_cell.angle_beta   90.00
_cell.angle_gamma   90.00
#
_symmetry.space_group_name_H-M   'P 1'
#
loop_
_entity.id
_entity.type
_entity.pdbx_description
1 polymer ?
#
loop_
_entity_poly.entity_id
_entity_poly.type
_entity_poly.pdbx_seq_one_letter_code
_entity_poly.pdbx_strand_id
1 'polypeptide(L)'
;MDKLNALKYFCSAAETLQFRETALRLSVSPQVVTRVIAELEQHLGEQLFTRNTRNIHLTEFGAAFLPRAQQLLADSENLFSATKEKDEIRGIVRITVPQWNDNGRILARLLEKCADYPELYIDWRGNDAKLNAVKNQLDIGIRIGTQAEDLMIVRKICDITDKIVASPAYLARHGTPQSLDELTGRFPASSLINANTNRPWGWPLNAEMHVFPKNIRFITDDPANELAAALAGSVAAYIPEHLCRIHLQNGELLELFPEIPRRPWQLYIYRPQRTVTSGRVLKVFDWLTEVLREIYDKEAT
;
A
#
# COMPACT_ATOMS: atom_id res chain seq x y z
N MET A 1 -16.82 4.48 37.81
CA MET A 1 -15.38 4.77 38.13
C MET A 1 -14.47 4.23 37.02
N ASP A 2 -13.61 5.06 36.49
CA ASP A 2 -12.50 4.60 35.65
C ASP A 2 -11.38 4.06 36.56
N LYS A 3 -11.15 2.76 36.50
CA LYS A 3 -10.22 2.06 37.42
C LYS A 3 -8.78 2.49 37.24
N LEU A 4 -8.29 2.60 35.98
CA LEU A 4 -6.90 3.02 35.71
C LEU A 4 -6.67 4.47 36.16
N ASN A 5 -7.64 5.33 35.91
CA ASN A 5 -7.54 6.71 36.36
C ASN A 5 -7.56 6.78 37.91
N ALA A 6 -8.39 6.01 38.57
CA ALA A 6 -8.42 5.96 40.04
C ALA A 6 -7.09 5.46 40.64
N LEU A 7 -6.44 4.48 40.03
CA LEU A 7 -5.11 4.03 40.44
C LEU A 7 -4.04 5.12 40.25
N LYS A 8 -4.10 5.95 39.20
CA LYS A 8 -3.21 7.10 39.03
C LYS A 8 -3.34 8.09 40.18
N TYR A 9 -4.60 8.39 40.61
CA TYR A 9 -4.85 9.25 41.75
C TYR A 9 -4.32 8.66 43.05
N PHE A 10 -4.51 7.37 43.25
CA PHE A 10 -4.02 6.67 44.44
C PHE A 10 -2.49 6.68 44.52
N CYS A 11 -1.78 6.28 43.45
CA CYS A 11 -0.32 6.29 43.41
C CYS A 11 0.26 7.68 43.61
N SER A 12 -0.29 8.71 42.96
CA SER A 12 0.14 10.08 43.16
C SER A 12 -0.12 10.60 44.57
N ALA A 13 -1.26 10.20 45.20
CA ALA A 13 -1.56 10.56 46.57
C ALA A 13 -0.65 9.83 47.60
N ALA A 14 -0.24 8.60 47.28
CA ALA A 14 0.69 7.84 48.09
C ALA A 14 2.10 8.43 48.09
N GLU A 15 2.53 9.03 46.96
CA GLU A 15 3.82 9.72 46.88
C GLU A 15 3.85 11.05 47.59
N THR A 16 2.76 11.83 47.48
CA THR A 16 2.72 13.20 48.04
C THR A 16 2.29 13.22 49.51
N LEU A 17 1.53 12.23 49.95
CA LEU A 17 0.85 12.18 51.24
C LEU A 17 0.03 13.45 51.57
N GLN A 18 -0.34 14.19 50.51
CA GLN A 18 -1.11 15.44 50.59
C GLN A 18 -2.08 15.56 49.41
N PHE A 19 -3.36 15.51 49.62
CA PHE A 19 -4.35 15.59 48.54
C PHE A 19 -4.37 16.92 47.78
N ARG A 20 -3.89 18.00 48.41
CA ARG A 20 -3.72 19.30 47.72
C ARG A 20 -2.60 19.24 46.73
N GLU A 21 -1.47 18.67 47.09
CA GLU A 21 -0.30 18.50 46.20
C GLU A 21 -0.63 17.52 45.08
N THR A 22 -1.30 16.42 45.39
CA THR A 22 -1.82 15.47 44.38
C THR A 22 -2.70 16.20 43.37
N ALA A 23 -3.61 17.08 43.83
CA ALA A 23 -4.52 17.82 43.00
C ALA A 23 -3.76 18.76 42.03
N LEU A 24 -2.70 19.45 42.51
CA LEU A 24 -1.83 20.28 41.69
C LEU A 24 -1.11 19.46 40.61
N ARG A 25 -0.50 18.32 40.99
CA ARG A 25 0.18 17.43 40.05
C ARG A 25 -0.74 16.91 38.95
N LEU A 26 -1.98 16.58 39.31
CA LEU A 26 -2.96 16.03 38.38
C LEU A 26 -3.83 17.08 37.68
N SER A 27 -3.56 18.38 37.95
CA SER A 27 -4.32 19.52 37.38
C SER A 27 -5.82 19.44 37.62
N VAL A 28 -6.23 19.05 38.85
CA VAL A 28 -7.63 18.92 39.28
C VAL A 28 -7.89 19.64 40.61
N SER A 29 -9.14 19.69 41.04
CA SER A 29 -9.45 20.23 42.36
C SER A 29 -9.22 19.17 43.47
N PRO A 30 -8.88 19.58 44.73
CA PRO A 30 -8.70 18.66 45.84
C PRO A 30 -9.96 17.81 46.15
N GLN A 31 -11.13 18.33 45.87
CA GLN A 31 -12.39 17.61 46.03
C GLN A 31 -12.49 16.42 45.06
N VAL A 32 -11.97 16.55 43.85
CA VAL A 32 -11.93 15.45 42.87
C VAL A 32 -11.01 14.34 43.36
N VAL A 33 -9.82 14.67 43.89
CA VAL A 33 -8.89 13.66 44.46
C VAL A 33 -9.59 12.92 45.59
N THR A 34 -10.19 13.65 46.54
CA THR A 34 -10.90 13.05 47.68
C THR A 34 -12.02 12.11 47.25
N ARG A 35 -12.81 12.51 46.26
CA ARG A 35 -13.93 11.72 45.75
C ARG A 35 -13.42 10.45 45.04
N VAL A 36 -12.41 10.57 44.15
CA VAL A 36 -11.88 9.42 43.42
C VAL A 36 -11.24 8.40 44.31
N ILE A 37 -10.51 8.83 45.37
CA ILE A 37 -9.95 7.92 46.37
C ILE A 37 -11.08 7.24 47.17
N ALA A 38 -12.10 7.96 47.61
CA ALA A 38 -13.22 7.37 48.30
C ALA A 38 -13.99 6.34 47.46
N GLU A 39 -14.21 6.64 46.17
CA GLU A 39 -14.83 5.68 45.24
C GLU A 39 -13.95 4.42 45.04
N LEU A 40 -12.62 4.56 45.02
CA LEU A 40 -11.70 3.44 44.93
C LEU A 40 -11.72 2.58 46.20
N GLU A 41 -11.64 3.21 47.38
CA GLU A 41 -11.78 2.54 48.68
C GLU A 41 -13.10 1.77 48.82
N GLN A 42 -14.22 2.39 48.43
CA GLN A 42 -15.50 1.74 48.37
C GLN A 42 -15.54 0.53 47.45
N HIS A 43 -14.89 0.63 46.30
CA HIS A 43 -14.80 -0.47 45.31
C HIS A 43 -13.95 -1.63 45.83
N LEU A 44 -12.86 -1.34 46.56
CA LEU A 44 -11.97 -2.34 47.14
C LEU A 44 -12.53 -2.94 48.45
N GLY A 45 -13.44 -2.25 49.09
CA GLY A 45 -13.98 -2.63 50.39
C GLY A 45 -13.00 -2.38 51.56
N GLU A 46 -11.90 -1.67 51.32
CA GLU A 46 -10.84 -1.39 52.27
C GLU A 46 -10.37 0.05 52.15
N GLN A 47 -9.94 0.64 53.28
CA GLN A 47 -9.33 1.98 53.28
C GLN A 47 -7.87 1.92 52.80
N LEU A 48 -7.53 2.84 51.91
CA LEU A 48 -6.16 3.01 51.42
C LEU A 48 -5.36 4.01 52.25
N PHE A 49 -6.06 4.99 52.86
CA PHE A 49 -5.48 6.03 53.68
C PHE A 49 -6.16 6.17 55.03
N THR A 50 -5.34 6.38 56.07
CA THR A 50 -5.80 6.91 57.35
C THR A 50 -5.72 8.43 57.34
N ARG A 51 -6.77 9.10 57.81
CA ARG A 51 -6.87 10.58 57.86
C ARG A 51 -6.84 11.04 59.31
N ASN A 52 -5.75 11.70 59.69
CA ASN A 52 -5.73 12.52 60.92
C ASN A 52 -5.80 13.98 60.51
N THR A 53 -6.24 14.86 61.38
CA THR A 53 -6.48 16.29 61.12
C THR A 53 -5.28 17.07 60.57
N ARG A 54 -4.07 16.48 60.59
CA ARG A 54 -2.82 17.12 60.11
C ARG A 54 -2.04 16.30 59.09
N ASN A 55 -2.23 14.96 58.99
CA ASN A 55 -1.42 14.11 58.11
C ASN A 55 -2.25 12.97 57.50
N ILE A 56 -1.88 12.58 56.30
CA ILE A 56 -2.43 11.42 55.59
C ILE A 56 -1.32 10.36 55.52
N HIS A 57 -1.64 9.14 55.90
CA HIS A 57 -0.74 7.98 55.82
C HIS A 57 -1.43 6.82 55.12
N LEU A 58 -0.66 5.99 54.45
CA LEU A 58 -1.20 4.73 53.93
C LEU A 58 -1.62 3.81 55.06
N THR A 59 -2.69 3.07 54.89
CA THR A 59 -3.03 1.92 55.69
C THR A 59 -2.08 0.75 55.38
N GLU A 60 -2.08 -0.30 56.21
CA GLU A 60 -1.34 -1.53 55.90
C GLU A 60 -1.80 -2.12 54.55
N PHE A 61 -3.12 -2.14 54.30
CA PHE A 61 -3.66 -2.53 53.01
C PHE A 61 -3.22 -1.60 51.90
N GLY A 62 -3.25 -0.27 52.06
CA GLY A 62 -2.79 0.70 51.08
C GLY A 62 -1.32 0.54 50.73
N ALA A 63 -0.46 0.29 51.72
CA ALA A 63 0.96 0.03 51.52
C ALA A 63 1.21 -1.28 50.75
N ALA A 64 0.47 -2.33 51.02
CA ALA A 64 0.56 -3.60 50.27
C ALA A 64 -0.05 -3.52 48.87
N PHE A 65 -1.05 -2.66 48.65
CA PHE A 65 -1.72 -2.45 47.37
C PHE A 65 -0.90 -1.57 46.41
N LEU A 66 -0.13 -0.59 46.94
CA LEU A 66 0.60 0.40 46.17
C LEU A 66 1.55 -0.20 45.07
N PRO A 67 2.44 -1.16 45.39
CA PRO A 67 3.34 -1.70 44.36
C PRO A 67 2.59 -2.41 43.25
N ARG A 68 1.46 -3.05 43.54
CA ARG A 68 0.60 -3.72 42.55
C ARG A 68 -0.10 -2.70 41.64
N ALA A 69 -0.56 -1.58 42.19
CA ALA A 69 -1.16 -0.49 41.47
C ALA A 69 -0.14 0.20 40.53
N GLN A 70 1.07 0.44 41.02
CA GLN A 70 2.17 1.00 40.24
C GLN A 70 2.57 0.07 39.08
N GLN A 71 2.70 -1.24 39.34
CA GLN A 71 3.01 -2.20 38.29
C GLN A 71 1.94 -2.23 37.20
N LEU A 72 0.66 -2.25 37.55
CA LEU A 72 -0.43 -2.24 36.57
C LEU A 72 -0.46 -0.96 35.73
N LEU A 73 -0.17 0.19 36.31
CA LEU A 73 -0.04 1.44 35.57
C LEU A 73 1.16 1.41 34.60
N ALA A 74 2.32 0.90 35.06
CA ALA A 74 3.50 0.74 34.20
C ALA A 74 3.21 -0.24 33.04
N ASP A 75 2.58 -1.37 33.31
CA ASP A 75 2.21 -2.35 32.27
C ASP A 75 1.23 -1.76 31.27
N SER A 76 0.24 -0.97 31.77
CA SER A 76 -0.68 -0.24 30.91
C SER A 76 0.04 0.79 30.02
N GLU A 77 0.97 1.56 30.58
CA GLU A 77 1.76 2.53 29.81
C GLU A 77 2.64 1.83 28.78
N ASN A 78 3.28 0.72 29.15
CA ASN A 78 4.09 -0.10 28.24
C ASN A 78 3.25 -0.67 27.09
N LEU A 79 2.02 -1.12 27.36
CA LEU A 79 1.11 -1.60 26.32
C LEU A 79 0.80 -0.53 25.27
N PHE A 80 0.62 0.72 25.70
CA PHE A 80 0.32 1.83 24.80
C PHE A 80 1.57 2.53 24.24
N SER A 81 2.72 2.48 24.92
CA SER A 81 3.98 3.02 24.42
C SER A 81 4.58 2.14 23.34
N ALA A 82 4.48 0.82 23.46
CA ALA A 82 4.89 -0.12 22.41
C ALA A 82 4.16 0.15 21.06
N THR A 83 2.99 0.80 21.09
CA THR A 83 2.31 1.28 19.90
C THR A 83 2.77 2.68 19.45
N LYS A 84 3.52 3.41 20.29
CA LYS A 84 4.02 4.77 20.02
C LYS A 84 5.50 4.79 19.59
N GLU A 85 6.25 3.71 19.73
CA GLU A 85 7.58 3.62 19.14
C GLU A 85 7.46 3.62 17.62
N LYS A 86 7.53 4.85 17.10
CA LYS A 86 7.40 5.21 15.69
C LYS A 86 8.48 4.61 14.79
N ASP A 87 9.45 3.87 15.31
CA ASP A 87 10.65 3.48 14.58
C ASP A 87 10.82 1.97 14.35
N GLU A 88 9.99 1.12 14.90
CA GLU A 88 10.07 -0.30 14.58
C GLU A 88 9.27 -0.63 13.32
N ILE A 89 9.98 -0.63 12.20
CA ILE A 89 9.48 -1.10 10.90
C ILE A 89 9.46 -2.62 10.92
N ARG A 90 8.45 -3.18 11.59
CA ARG A 90 8.24 -4.63 11.75
C ARG A 90 6.83 -5.08 11.38
N GLY A 91 6.70 -6.34 10.97
CA GLY A 91 5.43 -6.96 10.61
C GLY A 91 5.20 -6.99 9.10
N ILE A 92 4.01 -7.37 8.67
CA ILE A 92 3.70 -7.65 7.27
C ILE A 92 3.20 -6.38 6.57
N VAL A 93 3.68 -6.13 5.34
CA VAL A 93 3.11 -5.18 4.37
C VAL A 93 2.65 -5.95 3.14
N ARG A 94 1.34 -5.88 2.84
CA ARG A 94 0.71 -6.57 1.72
C ARG A 94 0.62 -5.66 0.51
N ILE A 95 1.27 -6.10 -0.57
CA ILE A 95 1.42 -5.34 -1.80
C ILE A 95 0.79 -6.12 -2.94
N THR A 96 -0.06 -5.47 -3.73
CA THR A 96 -0.56 -6.02 -4.99
C THR A 96 0.02 -5.26 -6.16
N VAL A 97 0.38 -5.99 -7.20
CA VAL A 97 0.97 -5.46 -8.43
C VAL A 97 0.30 -6.07 -9.64
N PRO A 98 0.25 -5.38 -10.79
CA PRO A 98 -0.20 -6.00 -12.02
C PRO A 98 0.74 -7.14 -12.43
N GLN A 99 0.25 -8.08 -13.23
CA GLN A 99 1.11 -9.09 -13.84
C GLN A 99 1.88 -8.43 -15.00
N TRP A 100 3.13 -8.07 -14.75
CA TRP A 100 4.02 -7.51 -15.76
C TRP A 100 5.48 -7.91 -15.53
N ASN A 101 6.31 -7.75 -16.56
CA ASN A 101 7.71 -8.23 -16.56
C ASN A 101 8.63 -7.49 -15.58
N ASP A 102 8.32 -6.23 -15.23
CA ASP A 102 9.15 -5.44 -14.32
C ASP A 102 8.99 -5.81 -12.84
N ASN A 103 8.05 -6.70 -12.52
CA ASN A 103 7.82 -7.12 -11.13
C ASN A 103 9.09 -7.61 -10.45
N GLY A 104 9.91 -8.39 -11.13
CA GLY A 104 11.16 -8.91 -10.57
C GLY A 104 12.17 -7.80 -10.26
N ARG A 105 12.29 -6.81 -11.14
CA ARG A 105 13.20 -5.66 -10.99
C ARG A 105 12.75 -4.74 -9.87
N ILE A 106 11.43 -4.45 -9.78
CA ILE A 106 10.86 -3.62 -8.73
C ILE A 106 11.02 -4.31 -7.38
N LEU A 107 10.70 -5.61 -7.30
CA LEU A 107 10.82 -6.40 -6.07
C LEU A 107 12.27 -6.46 -5.58
N ALA A 108 13.23 -6.73 -6.46
CA ALA A 108 14.66 -6.77 -6.09
C ALA A 108 15.11 -5.46 -5.44
N ARG A 109 14.79 -4.32 -6.05
CA ARG A 109 15.11 -2.99 -5.51
C ARG A 109 14.41 -2.69 -4.18
N LEU A 110 13.16 -3.12 -4.03
CA LEU A 110 12.45 -2.98 -2.76
C LEU A 110 13.12 -3.81 -1.67
N LEU A 111 13.47 -5.07 -1.95
CA LEU A 111 14.12 -5.96 -0.98
C LEU A 111 15.50 -5.46 -0.56
N GLU A 112 16.27 -4.81 -1.45
CA GLU A 112 17.50 -4.11 -1.08
C GLU A 112 17.26 -3.04 0.00
N LYS A 113 16.17 -2.25 -0.12
CA LYS A 113 15.80 -1.24 0.89
C LYS A 113 15.28 -1.86 2.19
N CYS A 114 14.79 -3.09 2.15
CA CYS A 114 14.29 -3.82 3.33
C CYS A 114 15.41 -4.55 4.10
N ALA A 115 16.63 -4.64 3.56
CA ALA A 115 17.71 -5.46 4.13
C ALA A 115 18.06 -5.13 5.60
N ASP A 116 17.96 -3.86 5.98
CA ASP A 116 18.25 -3.40 7.36
C ASP A 116 17.07 -3.63 8.34
N TYR A 117 15.97 -4.22 7.87
CA TYR A 117 14.73 -4.40 8.64
C TYR A 117 14.32 -5.88 8.71
N PRO A 118 15.00 -6.72 9.52
CA PRO A 118 14.81 -8.18 9.51
C PRO A 118 13.43 -8.64 9.97
N GLU A 119 12.69 -7.81 10.68
CA GLU A 119 11.31 -8.10 11.11
C GLU A 119 10.23 -7.53 10.20
N LEU A 120 10.61 -6.95 9.05
CA LEU A 120 9.69 -6.50 8.01
C LEU A 120 9.47 -7.60 6.98
N TYR A 121 8.22 -8.00 6.80
CA TYR A 121 7.82 -9.03 5.84
C TYR A 121 7.03 -8.41 4.70
N ILE A 122 7.41 -8.70 3.47
CA ILE A 122 6.71 -8.26 2.25
C ILE A 122 5.86 -9.42 1.73
N ASP A 123 4.54 -9.23 1.72
CA ASP A 123 3.57 -10.12 1.07
C ASP A 123 3.27 -9.55 -0.33
N TRP A 124 3.96 -10.07 -1.35
CA TRP A 124 3.92 -9.59 -2.74
C TRP A 124 3.03 -10.45 -3.60
N ARG A 125 1.99 -9.87 -4.18
CA ARG A 125 1.00 -10.61 -4.97
C ARG A 125 0.79 -10.01 -6.35
N GLY A 126 1.05 -10.80 -7.40
CA GLY A 126 0.67 -10.48 -8.78
C GLY A 126 -0.82 -10.77 -8.97
N ASN A 127 -1.63 -9.74 -9.20
CA ASN A 127 -3.04 -9.92 -9.50
C ASN A 127 -3.60 -8.69 -10.23
N ASP A 128 -4.20 -8.91 -11.40
CA ASP A 128 -4.86 -7.86 -12.19
C ASP A 128 -6.35 -7.68 -11.84
N ALA A 129 -6.94 -8.63 -11.10
CA ALA A 129 -8.32 -8.48 -10.68
C ALA A 129 -8.49 -7.26 -9.76
N LYS A 130 -9.57 -6.51 -9.93
CA LYS A 130 -9.99 -5.47 -8.99
C LYS A 130 -10.23 -6.11 -7.61
N LEU A 131 -9.19 -6.18 -6.81
CA LEU A 131 -9.28 -6.67 -5.45
C LEU A 131 -10.00 -5.62 -4.61
N ASN A 132 -11.07 -6.05 -3.93
CA ASN A 132 -11.68 -5.23 -2.90
C ASN A 132 -10.63 -5.03 -1.79
N ALA A 133 -9.98 -3.87 -1.76
CA ALA A 133 -8.86 -3.56 -0.88
C ALA A 133 -9.19 -3.81 0.60
N VAL A 134 -10.45 -3.66 0.97
CA VAL A 134 -10.95 -3.88 2.34
C VAL A 134 -11.04 -5.38 2.66
N LYS A 135 -11.58 -6.21 1.75
CA LYS A 135 -11.71 -7.66 1.97
C LYS A 135 -10.35 -8.38 1.99
N ASN A 136 -9.36 -7.89 1.25
CA ASN A 136 -8.07 -8.54 1.10
C ASN A 136 -6.96 -7.96 1.99
N GLN A 137 -7.31 -7.08 2.93
CA GLN A 137 -6.35 -6.45 3.85
C GLN A 137 -5.13 -5.85 3.14
N LEU A 138 -5.36 -5.27 1.95
CA LEU A 138 -4.32 -4.68 1.13
C LEU A 138 -3.78 -3.40 1.79
N ASP A 139 -2.45 -3.26 1.81
CA ASP A 139 -1.79 -2.08 2.33
C ASP A 139 -1.31 -1.15 1.21
N ILE A 140 -0.77 -1.69 0.12
CA ILE A 140 -0.24 -0.92 -1.01
C ILE A 140 -0.63 -1.62 -2.32
N GLY A 141 -0.96 -0.84 -3.34
CA GLY A 141 -1.18 -1.35 -4.68
C GLY A 141 -0.42 -0.55 -5.74
N ILE A 142 0.06 -1.24 -6.77
CA ILE A 142 0.56 -0.64 -8.01
C ILE A 142 -0.44 -0.99 -9.10
N ARG A 143 -0.77 -0.03 -9.97
CA ARG A 143 -1.72 -0.24 -11.08
C ARG A 143 -1.35 0.60 -12.29
N ILE A 144 -1.77 0.09 -13.44
CA ILE A 144 -1.84 0.82 -14.69
C ILE A 144 -3.32 1.03 -15.01
N GLY A 145 -3.72 2.26 -15.29
CA GLY A 145 -5.11 2.57 -15.56
C GLY A 145 -5.36 4.03 -15.84
N THR A 146 -6.64 4.39 -15.98
CA THR A 146 -7.04 5.76 -16.29
C THR A 146 -7.39 6.58 -15.05
N GLN A 147 -7.78 5.94 -13.97
CA GLN A 147 -8.19 6.61 -12.74
C GLN A 147 -8.09 5.64 -11.55
N ALA A 148 -7.67 6.17 -10.40
CA ALA A 148 -7.71 5.46 -9.14
C ALA A 148 -9.13 5.48 -8.54
N GLU A 149 -9.43 4.49 -7.70
CA GLU A 149 -10.72 4.42 -6.98
C GLU A 149 -10.80 5.50 -5.89
N ASP A 150 -12.04 5.91 -5.54
CA ASP A 150 -12.29 6.80 -4.40
C ASP A 150 -11.78 6.21 -3.09
N LEU A 151 -11.46 7.06 -2.12
CA LEU A 151 -10.92 6.70 -0.81
C LEU A 151 -9.51 6.08 -0.82
N MET A 152 -8.73 6.36 -1.87
CA MET A 152 -7.32 5.97 -1.97
C MET A 152 -6.40 7.19 -1.95
N ILE A 153 -5.24 7.05 -1.32
CA ILE A 153 -4.13 7.98 -1.46
C ILE A 153 -3.28 7.49 -2.62
N VAL A 154 -3.17 8.28 -3.66
CA VAL A 154 -2.57 7.91 -4.94
C VAL A 154 -1.37 8.80 -5.24
N ARG A 155 -0.31 8.19 -5.78
CA ARG A 155 0.83 8.90 -6.39
C ARG A 155 0.99 8.41 -7.82
N LYS A 156 0.84 9.31 -8.78
CA LYS A 156 1.19 9.05 -10.17
C LYS A 156 2.72 8.92 -10.28
N ILE A 157 3.17 7.93 -11.02
CA ILE A 157 4.59 7.69 -11.33
C ILE A 157 4.89 8.27 -12.70
N CYS A 158 4.31 7.69 -13.76
CA CYS A 158 4.52 8.15 -15.14
C CYS A 158 3.30 7.87 -16.00
N ASP A 159 3.33 8.36 -17.23
CA ASP A 159 2.42 7.94 -18.29
C ASP A 159 3.07 6.80 -19.09
N ILE A 160 2.29 5.80 -19.44
CA ILE A 160 2.68 4.67 -20.28
C ILE A 160 1.80 4.69 -21.51
N THR A 161 2.41 4.58 -22.68
CA THR A 161 1.70 4.44 -23.95
C THR A 161 1.84 3.03 -24.50
N ASP A 162 0.88 2.59 -25.28
CA ASP A 162 0.97 1.34 -26.00
C ASP A 162 1.35 1.62 -27.45
N LYS A 163 2.02 0.66 -28.09
CA LYS A 163 2.47 0.72 -29.49
C LYS A 163 1.91 -0.45 -30.28
N ILE A 164 1.54 -0.18 -31.54
CA ILE A 164 1.27 -1.25 -32.49
C ILE A 164 2.60 -1.67 -33.09
N VAL A 165 2.95 -2.93 -32.93
CA VAL A 165 4.26 -3.44 -33.35
C VAL A 165 4.13 -4.72 -34.16
N ALA A 166 5.11 -4.94 -35.03
CA ALA A 166 5.30 -6.19 -35.76
C ALA A 166 6.79 -6.42 -36.01
N SER A 167 7.22 -7.69 -36.08
CA SER A 167 8.61 -7.99 -36.45
C SER A 167 8.86 -7.86 -37.98
N PRO A 168 10.09 -7.64 -38.42
CA PRO A 168 10.46 -7.69 -39.87
C PRO A 168 10.04 -9.02 -40.53
N ALA A 169 10.17 -10.14 -39.81
CA ALA A 169 9.75 -11.45 -40.30
C ALA A 169 8.23 -11.55 -40.54
N TYR A 170 7.44 -10.92 -39.69
CA TYR A 170 6.00 -10.82 -39.90
C TYR A 170 5.66 -10.03 -41.16
N LEU A 171 6.27 -8.85 -41.34
CA LEU A 171 6.03 -8.00 -42.50
C LEU A 171 6.53 -8.65 -43.80
N ALA A 172 7.65 -9.38 -43.79
CA ALA A 172 8.12 -10.14 -44.94
C ALA A 172 7.14 -11.23 -45.36
N ARG A 173 6.42 -11.85 -44.37
CA ARG A 173 5.46 -12.94 -44.66
C ARG A 173 4.10 -12.43 -45.09
N HIS A 174 3.61 -11.36 -44.48
CA HIS A 174 2.22 -10.90 -44.65
C HIS A 174 2.09 -9.61 -45.50
N GLY A 175 3.20 -8.95 -45.76
CA GLY A 175 3.23 -7.61 -46.36
C GLY A 175 3.13 -6.52 -45.32
N THR A 176 3.31 -5.26 -45.72
CA THR A 176 3.19 -4.08 -44.88
C THR A 176 1.80 -3.50 -45.03
N PRO A 177 1.00 -3.44 -43.94
CA PRO A 177 -0.33 -2.83 -44.00
C PRO A 177 -0.23 -1.34 -44.31
N GLN A 178 -1.08 -0.86 -45.22
CA GLN A 178 -1.09 0.54 -45.66
C GLN A 178 -2.02 1.42 -44.80
N SER A 179 -2.90 0.81 -44.04
CA SER A 179 -3.79 1.50 -43.11
C SER A 179 -4.11 0.65 -41.89
N LEU A 180 -4.59 1.30 -40.83
CA LEU A 180 -5.06 0.62 -39.61
C LEU A 180 -6.24 -0.32 -39.91
N ASP A 181 -7.16 0.10 -40.78
CA ASP A 181 -8.31 -0.72 -41.21
C ASP A 181 -7.88 -1.96 -41.95
N GLU A 182 -6.83 -1.85 -42.78
CA GLU A 182 -6.26 -3.00 -43.45
C GLU A 182 -5.59 -3.94 -42.47
N LEU A 183 -4.79 -3.41 -41.53
CA LEU A 183 -4.16 -4.21 -40.46
C LEU A 183 -5.20 -4.99 -39.67
N THR A 184 -6.18 -4.28 -39.12
CA THR A 184 -7.20 -4.89 -38.23
C THR A 184 -8.22 -5.73 -38.99
N GLY A 185 -8.39 -5.50 -40.28
CA GLY A 185 -9.33 -6.23 -41.14
C GLY A 185 -8.89 -7.63 -41.56
N ARG A 186 -7.60 -7.79 -41.94
CA ARG A 186 -7.12 -9.05 -42.55
C ARG A 186 -5.83 -9.61 -41.98
N PHE A 187 -4.97 -8.78 -41.40
CA PHE A 187 -3.66 -9.23 -40.93
C PHE A 187 -3.77 -10.02 -39.63
N PRO A 188 -2.95 -11.07 -39.43
CA PRO A 188 -2.90 -11.78 -38.16
C PRO A 188 -2.51 -10.87 -37.01
N ALA A 189 -3.33 -10.80 -35.96
CA ALA A 189 -3.14 -9.95 -34.80
C ALA A 189 -3.28 -10.73 -33.48
N SER A 190 -2.71 -10.19 -32.42
CA SER A 190 -2.97 -10.64 -31.06
C SER A 190 -4.06 -9.79 -30.38
N SER A 191 -4.54 -10.28 -29.26
CA SER A 191 -5.42 -9.55 -28.36
C SER A 191 -5.23 -10.03 -26.93
N LEU A 192 -5.24 -9.09 -25.99
CA LEU A 192 -5.35 -9.43 -24.57
C LEU A 192 -6.78 -9.89 -24.23
N ILE A 193 -6.91 -10.68 -23.19
CA ILE A 193 -8.20 -11.03 -22.58
C ILE A 193 -8.56 -9.94 -21.58
N ASN A 194 -9.78 -9.44 -21.69
CA ASN A 194 -10.35 -8.61 -20.64
C ASN A 194 -10.72 -9.51 -19.44
N ALA A 195 -10.01 -9.35 -18.33
CA ALA A 195 -10.19 -10.16 -17.13
C ALA A 195 -11.61 -10.12 -16.54
N ASN A 196 -12.39 -9.05 -16.80
CA ASN A 196 -13.75 -8.91 -16.28
C ASN A 196 -14.79 -9.62 -17.15
N THR A 197 -14.59 -9.67 -18.47
CA THR A 197 -15.55 -10.20 -19.44
C THR A 197 -15.13 -11.53 -20.02
N ASN A 198 -13.89 -11.94 -19.81
CA ASN A 198 -13.25 -13.12 -20.40
C ASN A 198 -13.35 -13.15 -21.95
N ARG A 199 -13.29 -11.96 -22.58
CA ARG A 199 -13.37 -11.79 -24.03
C ARG A 199 -12.12 -11.07 -24.53
N PRO A 200 -11.74 -11.24 -25.83
CA PRO A 200 -10.68 -10.44 -26.42
C PRO A 200 -10.93 -8.94 -26.21
N TRP A 201 -9.90 -8.24 -25.79
CA TRP A 201 -9.96 -6.80 -25.59
C TRP A 201 -9.44 -6.13 -26.85
N GLY A 202 -10.25 -5.31 -27.49
CA GLY A 202 -9.76 -4.51 -28.64
C GLY A 202 -8.63 -3.57 -28.25
N TRP A 203 -8.04 -2.94 -29.23
CA TRP A 203 -6.95 -1.99 -29.04
C TRP A 203 -7.49 -0.57 -28.79
N PRO A 204 -7.50 -0.06 -27.56
CA PRO A 204 -7.97 1.29 -27.24
C PRO A 204 -6.89 2.33 -27.55
N LEU A 205 -6.81 2.77 -28.81
CA LEU A 205 -5.77 3.67 -29.26
C LEU A 205 -5.85 5.04 -28.59
N ASN A 206 -7.07 5.62 -28.56
CA ASN A 206 -7.35 6.89 -27.89
C ASN A 206 -8.81 6.98 -27.46
N ALA A 207 -9.28 8.16 -27.03
CA ALA A 207 -10.65 8.33 -26.53
C ALA A 207 -11.75 8.07 -27.59
N GLU A 208 -11.44 8.29 -28.87
CA GLU A 208 -12.37 8.19 -29.98
C GLU A 208 -12.18 6.90 -30.80
N MET A 209 -11.01 6.28 -30.70
CA MET A 209 -10.60 5.16 -31.55
C MET A 209 -10.32 3.92 -30.72
N HIS A 210 -11.24 2.97 -30.79
CA HIS A 210 -11.10 1.63 -30.23
C HIS A 210 -11.32 0.61 -31.34
N VAL A 211 -10.27 -0.09 -31.75
CA VAL A 211 -10.31 -1.03 -32.87
C VAL A 211 -10.30 -2.46 -32.40
N PHE A 212 -10.95 -3.33 -33.16
CA PHE A 212 -11.04 -4.75 -32.88
C PHE A 212 -10.47 -5.52 -34.08
N PRO A 213 -9.27 -6.13 -33.95
CA PRO A 213 -8.74 -6.98 -35.02
C PRO A 213 -9.73 -8.12 -35.34
N LYS A 214 -10.00 -8.31 -36.63
CA LYS A 214 -10.93 -9.37 -37.11
C LYS A 214 -10.23 -10.73 -37.25
N ASN A 215 -8.92 -10.71 -37.52
CA ASN A 215 -8.12 -11.92 -37.70
C ASN A 215 -7.22 -12.14 -36.47
N ILE A 216 -7.82 -12.41 -35.32
CA ILE A 216 -7.09 -12.71 -34.09
C ILE A 216 -6.56 -14.13 -34.21
N ARG A 217 -5.23 -14.29 -34.13
CA ARG A 217 -4.50 -15.57 -34.17
C ARG A 217 -3.90 -15.99 -32.82
N PHE A 218 -3.77 -15.03 -31.93
CA PHE A 218 -3.20 -15.27 -30.61
C PHE A 218 -3.95 -14.45 -29.56
N ILE A 219 -4.33 -15.09 -28.46
CA ILE A 219 -5.03 -14.47 -27.33
C ILE A 219 -4.29 -14.86 -26.05
N THR A 220 -4.06 -13.90 -25.19
CA THR A 220 -3.40 -14.10 -23.89
C THR A 220 -3.92 -13.11 -22.86
N ASP A 221 -3.67 -13.36 -21.61
CA ASP A 221 -3.88 -12.45 -20.48
C ASP A 221 -2.58 -11.75 -20.03
N ASP A 222 -1.45 -12.11 -20.66
CA ASP A 222 -0.14 -11.58 -20.33
C ASP A 222 0.49 -10.83 -21.53
N PRO A 223 0.74 -9.51 -21.42
CA PRO A 223 1.40 -8.72 -22.48
C PRO A 223 2.78 -9.24 -22.88
N ALA A 224 3.49 -9.93 -22.00
CA ALA A 224 4.79 -10.52 -22.33
C ALA A 224 4.66 -11.66 -23.35
N ASN A 225 3.58 -12.41 -23.31
CA ASN A 225 3.28 -13.44 -24.30
C ASN A 225 2.90 -12.81 -25.66
N GLU A 226 2.21 -11.64 -25.66
CA GLU A 226 1.97 -10.88 -26.91
C GLU A 226 3.30 -10.43 -27.54
N LEU A 227 4.23 -9.89 -26.72
CA LEU A 227 5.57 -9.51 -27.16
C LEU A 227 6.29 -10.71 -27.79
N ALA A 228 6.30 -11.85 -27.12
CA ALA A 228 6.94 -13.05 -27.63
C ALA A 228 6.34 -13.51 -28.98
N ALA A 229 5.00 -13.47 -29.11
CA ALA A 229 4.32 -13.81 -30.34
C ALA A 229 4.62 -12.83 -31.51
N ALA A 230 4.75 -11.53 -31.21
CA ALA A 230 5.14 -10.51 -32.17
C ALA A 230 6.60 -10.70 -32.64
N LEU A 231 7.53 -10.94 -31.71
CA LEU A 231 8.94 -11.24 -32.01
C LEU A 231 9.09 -12.51 -32.86
N ALA A 232 8.30 -13.54 -32.58
CA ALA A 232 8.27 -14.77 -33.39
C ALA A 232 7.69 -14.58 -34.79
N GLY A 233 7.23 -13.38 -35.17
CA GLY A 233 6.66 -13.10 -36.49
C GLY A 233 5.28 -13.71 -36.73
N SER A 234 4.57 -14.02 -35.70
CA SER A 234 3.25 -14.70 -35.81
C SER A 234 2.10 -13.72 -35.91
N VAL A 235 2.19 -12.58 -35.25
CA VAL A 235 1.11 -11.57 -35.13
C VAL A 235 1.65 -10.15 -35.11
N ALA A 236 0.81 -9.18 -35.51
CA ALA A 236 0.95 -7.80 -35.06
C ALA A 236 0.30 -7.67 -33.68
N ALA A 237 0.87 -6.86 -32.81
CA ALA A 237 0.44 -6.74 -31.43
C ALA A 237 0.33 -5.29 -30.96
N TYR A 238 -0.50 -5.05 -29.95
CA TYR A 238 -0.65 -3.75 -29.31
C TYR A 238 -0.12 -3.85 -27.87
N ILE A 239 1.10 -3.37 -27.67
CA ILE A 239 1.94 -3.70 -26.52
C ILE A 239 2.37 -2.42 -25.79
N PRO A 240 2.40 -2.40 -24.45
CA PRO A 240 2.98 -1.32 -23.68
C PRO A 240 4.43 -1.00 -24.11
N GLU A 241 4.73 0.28 -24.32
CA GLU A 241 6.02 0.75 -24.84
C GLU A 241 7.21 0.25 -24.05
N HIS A 242 7.12 0.24 -22.71
CA HIS A 242 8.21 -0.21 -21.84
C HIS A 242 8.61 -1.68 -22.09
N LEU A 243 7.69 -2.52 -22.59
CA LEU A 243 7.99 -3.92 -22.93
C LEU A 243 8.66 -4.04 -24.30
N CYS A 244 8.28 -3.23 -25.27
CA CYS A 244 8.79 -3.36 -26.65
C CYS A 244 9.93 -2.38 -27.01
N ARG A 245 10.27 -1.44 -26.14
CA ARG A 245 11.25 -0.36 -26.39
C ARG A 245 12.60 -0.90 -26.85
N ILE A 246 13.19 -1.85 -26.12
CA ILE A 246 14.50 -2.41 -26.47
C ILE A 246 14.47 -3.13 -27.81
N HIS A 247 13.38 -3.82 -28.12
CA HIS A 247 13.20 -4.54 -29.38
C HIS A 247 12.99 -3.60 -30.56
N LEU A 248 12.34 -2.45 -30.34
CA LEU A 248 12.22 -1.37 -31.32
C LEU A 248 13.58 -0.73 -31.59
N GLN A 249 14.37 -0.44 -30.54
CA GLN A 249 15.74 0.11 -30.70
C GLN A 249 16.68 -0.83 -31.43
N ASN A 250 16.55 -2.14 -31.21
CA ASN A 250 17.36 -3.17 -31.85
C ASN A 250 16.87 -3.54 -33.28
N GLY A 251 15.71 -3.01 -33.70
CA GLY A 251 15.11 -3.37 -34.98
C GLY A 251 14.48 -4.76 -35.05
N GLU A 252 14.30 -5.42 -33.90
CA GLU A 252 13.61 -6.71 -33.79
C GLU A 252 12.09 -6.56 -33.93
N LEU A 253 11.59 -5.38 -33.61
CA LEU A 253 10.22 -4.92 -33.86
C LEU A 253 10.23 -3.59 -34.59
N LEU A 254 9.19 -3.34 -35.36
CA LEU A 254 8.89 -2.06 -36.02
C LEU A 254 7.57 -1.53 -35.52
N GLU A 255 7.51 -0.24 -35.22
CA GLU A 255 6.26 0.43 -34.87
C GLU A 255 5.45 0.67 -36.13
N LEU A 256 4.18 0.31 -36.09
CA LEU A 256 3.20 0.54 -37.14
C LEU A 256 2.30 1.71 -36.75
N PHE A 257 2.07 2.61 -37.71
CA PHE A 257 1.20 3.78 -37.56
C PHE A 257 1.58 4.68 -36.36
N PRO A 258 2.86 5.12 -36.24
CA PRO A 258 3.30 5.99 -35.15
C PRO A 258 2.61 7.36 -35.17
N GLU A 259 2.06 7.78 -36.31
CA GLU A 259 1.31 9.02 -36.47
C GLU A 259 -0.06 9.02 -35.77
N ILE A 260 -0.63 7.85 -35.45
CA ILE A 260 -1.90 7.76 -34.75
C ILE A 260 -1.69 8.08 -33.26
N PRO A 261 -2.33 9.11 -32.72
CA PRO A 261 -2.18 9.43 -31.30
C PRO A 261 -2.61 8.27 -30.38
N ARG A 262 -1.82 8.02 -29.35
CA ARG A 262 -2.11 7.00 -28.34
C ARG A 262 -2.59 7.66 -27.07
N ARG A 263 -3.58 7.01 -26.42
CA ARG A 263 -4.02 7.42 -25.09
C ARG A 263 -2.98 6.96 -24.06
N PRO A 264 -2.46 7.88 -23.20
CA PRO A 264 -1.58 7.46 -22.13
C PRO A 264 -2.40 6.74 -21.02
N TRP A 265 -1.85 5.66 -20.53
CA TRP A 265 -2.23 5.03 -19.28
C TRP A 265 -1.37 5.60 -18.17
N GLN A 266 -1.92 5.70 -16.95
CA GLN A 266 -1.15 6.15 -15.81
C GLN A 266 -0.64 4.94 -15.03
N LEU A 267 0.67 4.87 -14.82
CA LEU A 267 1.26 4.04 -13.77
C LEU A 267 1.14 4.81 -12.46
N TYR A 268 0.54 4.21 -11.48
CA TYR A 268 0.40 4.81 -10.16
C TYR A 268 0.53 3.78 -9.04
N ILE A 269 0.99 4.27 -7.90
CA ILE A 269 0.99 3.56 -6.63
C ILE A 269 -0.08 4.14 -5.73
N TYR A 270 -0.78 3.31 -4.99
CA TYR A 270 -1.86 3.75 -4.11
C TYR A 270 -1.88 2.97 -2.81
N ARG A 271 -2.50 3.55 -1.81
CA ARG A 271 -2.84 2.91 -0.54
C ARG A 271 -4.22 3.36 -0.06
N PRO A 272 -4.95 2.53 0.72
CA PRO A 272 -6.20 2.95 1.32
C PRO A 272 -6.02 4.20 2.20
N GLN A 273 -6.98 5.13 2.11
CA GLN A 273 -7.07 6.24 3.05
C GLN A 273 -7.62 5.70 4.38
N ARG A 274 -6.78 5.69 5.41
CA ARG A 274 -7.14 5.23 6.77
C ARG A 274 -6.87 6.37 7.74
N THR A 275 -7.67 6.45 8.84
CA THR A 275 -7.46 7.42 9.93
C THR A 275 -6.07 7.27 10.54
N VAL A 276 -5.60 6.02 10.70
CA VAL A 276 -4.25 5.70 11.15
C VAL A 276 -3.64 4.70 10.19
N THR A 277 -2.46 5.00 9.67
CA THR A 277 -1.66 4.08 8.85
C THR A 277 -0.36 3.80 9.59
N SER A 278 0.03 2.51 9.68
CA SER A 278 1.26 2.12 10.38
C SER A 278 2.51 2.66 9.69
N GLY A 279 3.55 2.98 10.49
CA GLY A 279 4.82 3.53 9.99
C GLY A 279 5.48 2.65 8.92
N ARG A 280 5.43 1.30 9.08
CA ARG A 280 5.96 0.36 8.09
C ARG A 280 5.29 0.50 6.72
N VAL A 281 3.97 0.68 6.67
CA VAL A 281 3.25 0.85 5.40
C VAL A 281 3.63 2.17 4.73
N LEU A 282 3.74 3.26 5.49
CA LEU A 282 4.17 4.56 4.98
C LEU A 282 5.58 4.48 4.41
N LYS A 283 6.51 3.86 5.13
CA LYS A 283 7.90 3.73 4.72
C LYS A 283 8.04 2.90 3.45
N VAL A 284 7.38 1.74 3.38
CA VAL A 284 7.40 0.88 2.19
C VAL A 284 6.73 1.58 0.99
N PHE A 285 5.66 2.35 1.23
CA PHE A 285 5.01 3.14 0.18
C PHE A 285 5.94 4.21 -0.40
N ASP A 286 6.74 4.88 0.45
CA ASP A 286 7.73 5.85 0.00
C ASP A 286 8.86 5.17 -0.77
N TRP A 287 9.42 4.06 -0.26
CA TRP A 287 10.45 3.28 -0.95
C TRP A 287 9.99 2.77 -2.32
N LEU A 288 8.78 2.22 -2.42
CA LEU A 288 8.22 1.81 -3.70
C LEU A 288 8.02 2.97 -4.67
N THR A 289 7.60 4.13 -4.16
CA THR A 289 7.48 5.34 -4.97
C THR A 289 8.83 5.73 -5.56
N GLU A 290 9.90 5.73 -4.76
CA GLU A 290 11.27 6.02 -5.20
C GLU A 290 11.74 4.99 -6.23
N VAL A 291 11.60 3.69 -5.93
CA VAL A 291 11.99 2.59 -6.84
C VAL A 291 11.29 2.71 -8.20
N LEU A 292 9.99 2.95 -8.19
CA LEU A 292 9.22 3.10 -9.43
C LEU A 292 9.69 4.31 -10.24
N ARG A 293 9.94 5.45 -9.60
CA ARG A 293 10.49 6.64 -10.28
C ARG A 293 11.89 6.39 -10.83
N GLU A 294 12.77 5.76 -10.07
CA GLU A 294 14.11 5.42 -10.54
C GLU A 294 14.10 4.51 -11.79
N ILE A 295 13.12 3.61 -11.88
CA ILE A 295 12.98 2.69 -13.01
C ILE A 295 12.38 3.41 -14.21
N TYR A 296 11.33 4.21 -14.02
CA TYR A 296 10.54 4.76 -15.13
C TYR A 296 10.91 6.20 -15.52
N ASP A 297 11.43 7.06 -14.60
CA ASP A 297 11.86 8.42 -14.94
C ASP A 297 13.21 8.40 -15.68
N LYS A 298 14.12 7.46 -15.34
CA LYS A 298 15.39 7.29 -16.07
C LYS A 298 15.22 6.71 -17.48
N GLU A 299 14.09 6.10 -17.75
CA GLU A 299 13.79 5.52 -19.07
C GLU A 299 13.03 6.51 -19.98
N ALA A 300 12.65 7.68 -19.45
CA ALA A 300 12.01 8.75 -20.23
C ALA A 300 12.99 9.76 -20.83
N THR A 301 14.31 9.64 -20.53
CA THR A 301 15.41 10.44 -21.09
C THR A 301 16.22 9.64 -22.08
#